data_f46f19b466779f7f4e7e051db39a3bd9
#
_entry.id   f46f19b466779f7f4e7e051db39a3bd9
#
_cell.length_a   1.000
_cell.length_b   1.000
_cell.length_c   1.000
_cell.angle_alpha   90.00
_cell.angle_beta   90.00
_cell.angle_gamma   90.00
#
_symmetry.space_group_name_H-M   'P 1'
#
loop_
_entity.id
_entity.type
_entity.pdbx_description
1 polymer ?
#
loop_
_entity_poly.entity_id
_entity_poly.type
_entity_poly.pdbx_seq_one_letter_code
_entity_poly.pdbx_strand_id
1 'polypeptide(L)'
;MKFNYKGRGFVVVILAAMLVVVGTVNYQLSRKSLLETSKEFTAYEQAQNEKNTETDDKEEVKVVDSKENQVEEKVTEASKQIEKQLTSEKNMKKATYILDMKMTREKQRNSLTQDLNEMINNPSTSEEARKEASAMKLQLVKDQEAELKIENILSTKGFENALVYISEGKVNVVVSEEKLDESDAAKIFDLVAEQADVKYENIKLMNNNKN
;
A
#
# COMPACT_ATOMS: atom_id res chain seq x y z
N MET A 1 -41.00 -6.23 -45.58
CA MET A 1 -40.31 -7.46 -45.12
C MET A 1 -40.99 -7.93 -43.86
N LYS A 2 -41.67 -9.13 -43.88
CA LYS A 2 -42.31 -9.68 -42.69
C LYS A 2 -41.24 -10.42 -41.87
N PHE A 3 -40.90 -9.87 -40.69
CA PHE A 3 -39.97 -10.53 -39.76
C PHE A 3 -40.61 -11.77 -39.16
N ASN A 4 -40.01 -12.93 -39.38
CA ASN A 4 -40.51 -14.21 -38.91
C ASN A 4 -39.95 -14.49 -37.50
N TYR A 5 -40.76 -14.27 -36.46
CA TYR A 5 -40.38 -14.39 -35.05
C TYR A 5 -40.14 -15.82 -34.52
N LYS A 6 -40.24 -16.86 -35.37
CA LYS A 6 -40.13 -18.28 -34.99
C LYS A 6 -38.88 -19.02 -35.54
N GLY A 7 -37.88 -18.30 -36.05
CA GLY A 7 -36.69 -18.91 -36.65
C GLY A 7 -35.48 -18.93 -35.69
N ARG A 8 -34.61 -19.94 -35.85
CA ARG A 8 -33.30 -20.04 -35.12
C ARG A 8 -32.46 -18.75 -35.28
N GLY A 9 -32.62 -18.01 -36.37
CA GLY A 9 -31.98 -16.70 -36.61
C GLY A 9 -32.47 -15.60 -35.66
N PHE A 10 -33.73 -15.62 -35.23
CA PHE A 10 -34.26 -14.64 -34.29
C PHE A 10 -33.64 -14.77 -32.88
N VAL A 11 -33.40 -15.98 -32.45
CA VAL A 11 -32.72 -16.26 -31.17
C VAL A 11 -31.28 -15.72 -31.18
N VAL A 12 -30.57 -15.88 -32.32
CA VAL A 12 -29.20 -15.36 -32.46
C VAL A 12 -29.16 -13.83 -32.39
N VAL A 13 -30.15 -13.16 -33.04
CA VAL A 13 -30.25 -11.68 -32.99
C VAL A 13 -30.56 -11.18 -31.58
N ILE A 14 -31.42 -11.86 -30.82
CA ILE A 14 -31.73 -11.50 -29.44
C ILE A 14 -30.50 -11.70 -28.54
N LEU A 15 -29.75 -12.82 -28.70
CA LEU A 15 -28.52 -13.05 -27.95
C LEU A 15 -27.43 -12.00 -28.26
N ALA A 16 -27.29 -11.63 -29.56
CA ALA A 16 -26.38 -10.55 -29.97
C ALA A 16 -26.79 -9.20 -29.36
N ALA A 17 -28.08 -8.87 -29.34
CA ALA A 17 -28.59 -7.65 -28.72
C ALA A 17 -28.36 -7.64 -27.19
N MET A 18 -28.55 -8.77 -26.52
CA MET A 18 -28.26 -8.88 -25.09
C MET A 18 -26.77 -8.70 -24.76
N LEU A 19 -25.87 -9.23 -25.57
CA LEU A 19 -24.42 -9.02 -25.41
C LEU A 19 -24.02 -7.54 -25.57
N VAL A 20 -24.64 -6.83 -26.51
CA VAL A 20 -24.40 -5.38 -26.68
C VAL A 20 -24.90 -4.61 -25.46
N VAL A 21 -26.09 -4.95 -24.92
CA VAL A 21 -26.64 -4.31 -23.72
C VAL A 21 -25.75 -4.57 -22.51
N VAL A 22 -25.34 -5.82 -22.28
CA VAL A 22 -24.44 -6.16 -21.17
C VAL A 22 -23.09 -5.45 -21.32
N GLY A 23 -22.54 -5.41 -22.53
CA GLY A 23 -21.29 -4.69 -22.81
C GLY A 23 -21.37 -3.19 -22.54
N THR A 24 -22.48 -2.56 -22.94
CA THR A 24 -22.68 -1.10 -22.72
C THR A 24 -22.93 -0.76 -21.24
N VAL A 25 -23.70 -1.60 -20.52
CA VAL A 25 -23.92 -1.45 -19.08
C VAL A 25 -22.60 -1.63 -18.31
N ASN A 26 -21.85 -2.67 -18.62
CA ASN A 26 -20.54 -2.89 -17.99
C ASN A 26 -19.55 -1.75 -18.27
N TYR A 27 -19.53 -1.23 -19.49
CA TYR A 27 -18.72 -0.07 -19.86
C TYR A 27 -19.15 1.21 -19.12
N GLN A 28 -20.47 1.46 -18.98
CA GLN A 28 -20.96 2.61 -18.22
C GLN A 28 -20.71 2.48 -16.72
N LEU A 29 -20.86 1.28 -16.13
CA LEU A 29 -20.56 1.03 -14.71
C LEU A 29 -19.07 1.23 -14.44
N SER A 30 -18.18 0.70 -15.31
CA SER A 30 -16.74 0.86 -15.19
C SER A 30 -16.31 2.34 -15.27
N ARG A 31 -16.92 3.13 -16.15
CA ARG A 31 -16.64 4.58 -16.21
C ARG A 31 -17.18 5.35 -14.99
N LYS A 32 -18.35 4.98 -14.47
CA LYS A 32 -18.92 5.63 -13.29
C LYS A 32 -18.11 5.32 -12.04
N SER A 33 -17.72 4.06 -11.82
CA SER A 33 -16.90 3.69 -10.67
C SER A 33 -15.53 4.37 -10.68
N LEU A 34 -14.88 4.48 -11.84
CA LEU A 34 -13.62 5.22 -11.99
C LEU A 34 -13.78 6.73 -11.72
N LEU A 35 -14.90 7.34 -12.15
CA LEU A 35 -15.14 8.77 -11.93
C LEU A 35 -15.60 9.11 -10.51
N GLU A 36 -16.34 8.24 -9.83
CA GLU A 36 -16.75 8.43 -8.45
C GLU A 36 -15.56 8.20 -7.50
N THR A 37 -14.79 7.13 -7.69
CA THR A 37 -13.58 6.86 -6.90
C THR A 37 -12.54 7.97 -7.06
N SER A 38 -12.38 8.53 -8.27
CA SER A 38 -11.44 9.63 -8.50
C SER A 38 -11.93 10.96 -7.90
N LYS A 39 -13.24 11.21 -7.83
CA LYS A 39 -13.80 12.42 -7.20
C LYS A 39 -13.77 12.37 -5.67
N GLU A 40 -14.07 11.23 -5.08
CA GLU A 40 -13.90 11.04 -3.62
C GLU A 40 -12.44 11.13 -3.22
N PHE A 41 -11.55 10.62 -4.06
CA PHE A 41 -10.12 10.64 -3.82
C PHE A 41 -9.52 12.05 -3.89
N THR A 42 -9.90 12.86 -4.89
CA THR A 42 -9.47 14.27 -4.99
C THR A 42 -10.06 15.14 -3.89
N ALA A 43 -11.30 14.86 -3.45
CA ALA A 43 -11.89 15.55 -2.30
C ALA A 43 -11.16 15.21 -0.98
N TYR A 44 -10.68 13.98 -0.83
CA TYR A 44 -9.89 13.57 0.34
C TYR A 44 -8.48 14.18 0.34
N GLU A 45 -7.83 14.27 -0.81
CA GLU A 45 -6.53 14.94 -0.96
C GLU A 45 -6.64 16.45 -0.74
N GLN A 46 -7.69 17.11 -1.22
CA GLN A 46 -7.93 18.54 -0.97
C GLN A 46 -8.21 18.83 0.51
N ALA A 47 -8.98 17.98 1.19
CA ALA A 47 -9.25 18.12 2.62
C ALA A 47 -8.01 17.85 3.51
N GLN A 48 -7.02 17.07 3.04
CA GLN A 48 -5.73 16.90 3.73
C GLN A 48 -4.76 18.04 3.45
N ASN A 49 -4.77 18.59 2.24
CA ASN A 49 -3.90 19.71 1.89
C ASN A 49 -4.34 21.03 2.56
N GLU A 50 -5.65 21.27 2.75
CA GLU A 50 -6.15 22.44 3.46
C GLU A 50 -5.84 22.44 4.97
N LYS A 51 -5.51 21.28 5.56
CA LYS A 51 -5.08 21.18 6.96
C LYS A 51 -3.58 21.38 7.19
N ASN A 52 -2.79 21.41 6.13
CA ASN A 52 -1.33 21.58 6.21
C ASN A 52 -0.83 22.95 5.74
N THR A 53 -1.72 23.89 5.44
CA THR A 53 -1.33 25.24 4.98
C THR A 53 -1.55 26.28 6.07
N GLU A 54 -0.89 26.13 7.20
CA GLU A 54 -0.58 27.25 8.11
C GLU A 54 0.79 27.00 8.74
N THR A 55 1.82 27.29 8.01
CA THR A 55 3.03 27.99 8.52
C THR A 55 3.87 28.42 7.32
N ASP A 56 3.80 29.72 7.09
CA ASP A 56 4.65 30.48 6.19
C ASP A 56 6.06 30.48 6.74
N ASP A 57 7.05 30.01 5.98
CA ASP A 57 8.36 30.66 5.98
C ASP A 57 9.10 30.37 4.67
N LYS A 58 9.52 31.48 4.05
CA LYS A 58 10.26 31.51 2.80
C LYS A 58 11.69 31.06 3.06
N GLU A 59 12.10 29.96 2.45
CA GLU A 59 13.51 29.72 2.18
C GLU A 59 13.77 29.44 0.71
N GLU A 60 14.73 30.19 0.21
CA GLU A 60 15.26 30.30 -1.13
C GLU A 60 15.72 28.93 -1.66
N VAL A 61 15.17 28.54 -2.80
CA VAL A 61 15.59 27.31 -3.52
C VAL A 61 17.01 27.51 -4.04
N LYS A 62 18.01 27.02 -3.31
CA LYS A 62 19.33 26.72 -3.86
C LYS A 62 19.22 25.41 -4.66
N VAL A 63 19.29 25.55 -5.97
CA VAL A 63 19.54 24.43 -6.88
C VAL A 63 20.91 23.85 -6.54
N VAL A 64 20.95 22.69 -5.88
CA VAL A 64 22.13 21.87 -5.73
C VAL A 64 21.90 20.57 -6.49
N ASP A 65 22.70 20.45 -7.53
CA ASP A 65 22.83 19.30 -8.41
C ASP A 65 23.32 18.08 -7.61
N SER A 66 22.41 17.15 -7.31
CA SER A 66 22.77 15.78 -6.87
C SER A 66 21.55 14.87 -6.98
N LYS A 67 21.33 14.36 -8.18
CA LYS A 67 20.27 13.37 -8.46
C LYS A 67 20.49 12.02 -7.76
N GLU A 68 21.63 11.79 -7.15
CA GLU A 68 22.00 10.56 -6.45
C GLU A 68 21.30 10.39 -5.11
N ASN A 69 21.13 11.48 -4.35
CA ASN A 69 20.49 11.44 -3.03
C ASN A 69 18.94 11.39 -3.06
N GLN A 70 18.33 11.63 -4.22
CA GLN A 70 16.86 11.74 -4.30
C GLN A 70 16.12 10.39 -4.13
N VAL A 71 16.77 9.27 -4.44
CA VAL A 71 16.15 7.93 -4.34
C VAL A 71 16.07 7.49 -2.89
N GLU A 72 17.21 7.53 -2.17
CA GLU A 72 17.25 7.22 -0.74
C GLU A 72 16.33 8.13 0.07
N GLU A 73 16.32 9.42 -0.25
CA GLU A 73 15.48 10.39 0.44
C GLU A 73 13.99 10.07 0.30
N LYS A 74 13.50 9.76 -0.90
CA LYS A 74 12.09 9.39 -1.14
C LYS A 74 11.70 8.09 -0.43
N VAL A 75 12.55 7.07 -0.44
CA VAL A 75 12.30 5.79 0.24
C VAL A 75 12.26 6.01 1.75
N THR A 76 13.22 6.76 2.28
CA THR A 76 13.31 7.08 3.71
C THR A 76 12.14 7.92 4.19
N GLU A 77 11.69 8.92 3.41
CA GLU A 77 10.52 9.73 3.74
C GLU A 77 9.22 8.92 3.74
N ALA A 78 9.00 8.07 2.71
CA ALA A 78 7.84 7.18 2.65
C ALA A 78 7.82 6.23 3.85
N SER A 79 8.96 5.65 4.21
CA SER A 79 9.12 4.77 5.36
C SER A 79 8.82 5.46 6.69
N LYS A 80 9.35 6.67 6.89
CA LYS A 80 9.09 7.48 8.09
C LYS A 80 7.62 7.88 8.22
N GLN A 81 6.94 8.18 7.10
CA GLN A 81 5.52 8.50 7.11
C GLN A 81 4.68 7.30 7.54
N ILE A 82 4.97 6.10 7.02
CA ILE A 82 4.28 4.87 7.44
C ILE A 82 4.55 4.59 8.92
N GLU A 83 5.80 4.65 9.37
CA GLU A 83 6.16 4.40 10.77
C GLU A 83 5.46 5.39 11.73
N LYS A 84 5.39 6.67 11.37
CA LYS A 84 4.66 7.68 12.14
C LYS A 84 3.16 7.39 12.23
N GLN A 85 2.56 6.90 11.16
CA GLN A 85 1.15 6.51 11.18
C GLN A 85 0.90 5.23 11.97
N LEU A 86 1.81 4.24 11.86
CA LEU A 86 1.77 2.99 12.63
C LEU A 86 1.86 3.23 14.13
N THR A 87 2.65 4.20 14.57
CA THR A 87 2.86 4.48 16.00
C THR A 87 1.88 5.50 16.58
N SER A 88 0.94 6.02 15.76
CA SER A 88 -0.04 7.01 16.22
C SER A 88 -1.09 6.40 17.14
N GLU A 89 -1.07 6.73 18.43
CA GLU A 89 -2.06 6.25 19.42
C GLU A 89 -3.51 6.58 19.03
N LYS A 90 -3.73 7.71 18.38
CA LYS A 90 -5.07 8.10 17.91
C LYS A 90 -5.58 7.15 16.82
N ASN A 91 -4.70 6.70 15.93
CA ASN A 91 -5.07 5.76 14.88
C ASN A 91 -5.24 4.35 15.44
N MET A 92 -4.36 3.92 16.35
CA MET A 92 -4.41 2.58 16.96
C MET A 92 -5.71 2.27 17.70
N LYS A 93 -6.45 3.28 18.15
CA LYS A 93 -7.76 3.09 18.83
C LYS A 93 -8.94 2.82 17.90
N LYS A 94 -8.74 2.86 16.58
CA LYS A 94 -9.81 2.60 15.62
C LYS A 94 -9.97 1.10 15.40
N ALA A 95 -11.22 0.60 15.36
CA ALA A 95 -11.49 -0.82 15.05
C ALA A 95 -11.00 -1.24 13.65
N THR A 96 -10.93 -0.29 12.71
CA THR A 96 -10.45 -0.52 11.32
C THR A 96 -8.95 -0.31 11.15
N TYR A 97 -8.22 -0.04 12.24
CA TYR A 97 -6.82 0.41 12.18
C TYR A 97 -5.91 -0.48 11.32
N ILE A 98 -5.95 -1.80 11.54
CA ILE A 98 -5.09 -2.74 10.78
C ILE A 98 -5.43 -2.72 9.30
N LEU A 99 -6.72 -2.69 8.96
CA LEU A 99 -7.17 -2.61 7.58
C LEU A 99 -6.75 -1.28 6.92
N ASP A 100 -6.99 -0.16 7.60
CA ASP A 100 -6.63 1.17 7.11
C ASP A 100 -5.11 1.27 6.88
N MET A 101 -4.32 0.69 7.78
CA MET A 101 -2.86 0.69 7.66
C MET A 101 -2.35 -0.25 6.55
N LYS A 102 -2.99 -1.42 6.34
CA LYS A 102 -2.69 -2.28 5.18
C LYS A 102 -2.94 -1.55 3.86
N MET A 103 -4.06 -0.84 3.75
CA MET A 103 -4.37 -0.04 2.57
C MET A 103 -3.38 1.12 2.38
N THR A 104 -3.01 1.81 3.45
CA THR A 104 -2.02 2.89 3.42
C THR A 104 -0.65 2.38 2.98
N ARG A 105 -0.19 1.26 3.55
CA ARG A 105 1.06 0.57 3.18
C ARG A 105 1.07 0.25 1.68
N GLU A 106 0.00 -0.35 1.19
CA GLU A 106 -0.11 -0.72 -0.22
C GLU A 106 -0.09 0.49 -1.15
N LYS A 107 -0.86 1.54 -0.81
CA LYS A 107 -0.87 2.79 -1.59
C LYS A 107 0.52 3.41 -1.70
N GLN A 108 1.22 3.53 -0.59
CA GLN A 108 2.55 4.14 -0.57
C GLN A 108 3.58 3.31 -1.32
N ARG A 109 3.49 1.98 -1.24
CA ARG A 109 4.36 1.07 -2.00
C ARG A 109 4.14 1.14 -3.50
N ASN A 110 2.88 1.24 -3.91
CA ASN A 110 2.54 1.41 -5.32
C ASN A 110 3.10 2.73 -5.86
N SER A 111 2.97 3.82 -5.10
CA SER A 111 3.58 5.11 -5.46
C SER A 111 5.10 5.02 -5.56
N LEU A 112 5.76 4.44 -4.55
CA LEU A 112 7.21 4.27 -4.53
C LEU A 112 7.70 3.38 -5.68
N THR A 113 6.97 2.29 -5.98
CA THR A 113 7.28 1.40 -7.11
C THR A 113 7.17 2.15 -8.43
N GLN A 114 6.18 3.03 -8.59
CA GLN A 114 6.03 3.87 -9.77
C GLN A 114 7.20 4.84 -9.90
N ASP A 115 7.57 5.56 -8.84
CA ASP A 115 8.70 6.49 -8.82
C ASP A 115 10.01 5.77 -9.19
N LEU A 116 10.27 4.59 -8.61
CA LEU A 116 11.44 3.79 -8.93
C LEU A 116 11.44 3.32 -10.39
N ASN A 117 10.27 2.91 -10.93
CA ASN A 117 10.15 2.54 -12.33
C ASN A 117 10.42 3.73 -13.27
N GLU A 118 9.94 4.91 -12.94
CA GLU A 118 10.21 6.13 -13.72
C GLU A 118 11.70 6.43 -13.74
N MET A 119 12.40 6.31 -12.60
CA MET A 119 13.85 6.50 -12.53
C MET A 119 14.63 5.46 -13.35
N ILE A 120 14.23 4.18 -13.27
CA ILE A 120 14.86 3.08 -14.01
C ILE A 120 14.70 3.26 -15.52
N ASN A 121 13.53 3.72 -15.97
CA ASN A 121 13.20 3.85 -17.39
C ASN A 121 13.58 5.20 -18.01
N ASN A 122 13.93 6.20 -17.21
CA ASN A 122 14.27 7.53 -17.71
C ASN A 122 15.69 7.53 -18.30
N PRO A 123 15.85 7.85 -19.60
CA PRO A 123 17.16 7.90 -20.24
C PRO A 123 18.14 8.93 -19.63
N SER A 124 17.59 9.97 -18.96
CA SER A 124 18.38 11.02 -18.31
C SER A 124 18.88 10.66 -16.91
N THR A 125 18.46 9.51 -16.37
CA THR A 125 18.95 9.01 -15.08
C THR A 125 20.35 8.43 -15.25
N SER A 126 21.27 8.76 -14.34
CA SER A 126 22.62 8.18 -14.34
C SER A 126 22.58 6.64 -14.19
N GLU A 127 23.63 5.96 -14.63
CA GLU A 127 23.68 4.50 -14.53
C GLU A 127 23.72 4.04 -13.06
N GLU A 128 24.41 4.78 -12.21
CA GLU A 128 24.50 4.56 -10.77
C GLU A 128 23.10 4.67 -10.12
N ALA A 129 22.40 5.79 -10.33
CA ALA A 129 21.05 6.00 -9.78
C ALA A 129 20.03 4.97 -10.29
N ARG A 130 20.20 4.49 -11.52
CA ARG A 130 19.35 3.43 -12.09
C ARG A 130 19.62 2.08 -11.43
N LYS A 131 20.89 1.74 -11.14
CA LYS A 131 21.27 0.53 -10.39
C LYS A 131 20.72 0.58 -8.98
N GLU A 132 20.86 1.72 -8.32
CA GLU A 132 20.33 1.94 -6.97
C GLU A 132 18.81 1.81 -6.91
N ALA A 133 18.08 2.49 -7.80
CA ALA A 133 16.62 2.35 -7.91
C ALA A 133 16.18 0.90 -8.17
N SER A 134 16.94 0.15 -8.97
CA SER A 134 16.69 -1.26 -9.24
C SER A 134 16.91 -2.13 -8.00
N ALA A 135 17.98 -1.86 -7.23
CA ALA A 135 18.28 -2.56 -5.97
C ALA A 135 17.19 -2.27 -4.92
N MET A 136 16.78 -1.02 -4.76
CA MET A 136 15.69 -0.63 -3.85
C MET A 136 14.36 -1.27 -4.23
N LYS A 137 14.03 -1.32 -5.51
CA LYS A 137 12.82 -2.02 -5.99
C LYS A 137 12.85 -3.50 -5.65
N LEU A 138 14.00 -4.16 -5.83
CA LEU A 138 14.17 -5.56 -5.45
C LEU A 138 14.02 -5.77 -3.94
N GLN A 139 14.59 -4.86 -3.13
CA GLN A 139 14.43 -4.91 -1.67
C GLN A 139 12.98 -4.73 -1.26
N LEU A 140 12.26 -3.78 -1.85
CA LEU A 140 10.85 -3.55 -1.59
C LEU A 140 10.00 -4.81 -1.85
N VAL A 141 10.29 -5.54 -2.92
CA VAL A 141 9.58 -6.82 -3.23
C VAL A 141 9.90 -7.88 -2.17
N LYS A 142 11.16 -8.02 -1.77
CA LYS A 142 11.56 -8.97 -0.71
C LYS A 142 10.89 -8.67 0.62
N ASP A 143 10.83 -7.39 0.99
CA ASP A 143 10.16 -6.95 2.22
C ASP A 143 8.67 -7.28 2.18
N GLN A 144 8.00 -7.05 1.03
CA GLN A 144 6.59 -7.42 0.83
C GLN A 144 6.34 -8.93 0.97
N GLU A 145 7.20 -9.75 0.37
CA GLU A 145 7.10 -11.21 0.49
C GLU A 145 7.30 -11.68 1.93
N ALA A 146 8.28 -11.13 2.64
CA ALA A 146 8.53 -11.45 4.04
C ALA A 146 7.36 -11.02 4.95
N GLU A 147 6.82 -9.81 4.76
CA GLU A 147 5.66 -9.32 5.50
C GLU A 147 4.44 -10.22 5.32
N LEU A 148 4.11 -10.54 4.05
CA LEU A 148 2.98 -11.41 3.75
C LEU A 148 3.16 -12.80 4.36
N LYS A 149 4.37 -13.34 4.30
CA LYS A 149 4.71 -14.64 4.91
C LYS A 149 4.53 -14.61 6.42
N ILE A 150 5.04 -13.57 7.09
CA ILE A 150 4.92 -13.41 8.54
C ILE A 150 3.45 -13.23 8.94
N GLU A 151 2.69 -12.37 8.25
CA GLU A 151 1.26 -12.16 8.52
C GLU A 151 0.46 -13.47 8.39
N ASN A 152 0.74 -14.27 7.35
CA ASN A 152 0.09 -15.57 7.15
C ASN A 152 0.43 -16.57 8.27
N ILE A 153 1.70 -16.64 8.69
CA ILE A 153 2.10 -17.54 9.78
C ILE A 153 1.48 -17.06 11.12
N LEU A 154 1.48 -15.75 11.38
CA LEU A 154 0.80 -15.18 12.55
C LEU A 154 -0.67 -15.56 12.59
N SER A 155 -1.38 -15.43 11.45
CA SER A 155 -2.78 -15.83 11.34
C SER A 155 -2.98 -17.33 11.65
N THR A 156 -2.12 -18.22 11.17
CA THR A 156 -2.21 -19.66 11.50
C THR A 156 -1.92 -19.98 12.97
N LYS A 157 -1.23 -19.09 13.67
CA LYS A 157 -0.93 -19.19 15.10
C LYS A 157 -2.00 -18.57 16.00
N GLY A 158 -3.09 -18.03 15.41
CA GLY A 158 -4.22 -17.44 16.12
C GLY A 158 -4.22 -15.90 16.15
N PHE A 159 -3.17 -15.24 15.65
CA PHE A 159 -3.12 -13.77 15.51
C PHE A 159 -3.75 -13.36 14.18
N GLU A 160 -5.08 -13.50 14.05
CA GLU A 160 -5.81 -13.32 12.78
C GLU A 160 -5.67 -11.90 12.22
N ASN A 161 -5.63 -10.90 13.08
CA ASN A 161 -5.50 -9.50 12.73
C ASN A 161 -4.10 -8.99 13.04
N ALA A 162 -3.17 -9.29 12.14
CA ALA A 162 -1.79 -8.80 12.21
C ALA A 162 -1.46 -7.92 11.00
N LEU A 163 -0.63 -6.90 11.25
CA LEU A 163 0.03 -6.08 10.24
C LEU A 163 1.52 -6.13 10.51
N VAL A 164 2.30 -6.45 9.48
CA VAL A 164 3.76 -6.41 9.52
C VAL A 164 4.25 -5.36 8.53
N TYR A 165 5.19 -4.55 8.93
CA TYR A 165 5.83 -3.56 8.09
C TYR A 165 7.35 -3.64 8.25
N ILE A 166 8.03 -3.95 7.17
CA ILE A 166 9.50 -4.04 7.09
C ILE A 166 10.03 -2.84 6.32
N SER A 167 11.00 -2.16 6.88
CA SER A 167 11.71 -1.08 6.22
C SER A 167 13.08 -0.86 6.86
N GLU A 168 14.11 -0.67 6.04
CA GLU A 168 15.48 -0.36 6.48
C GLU A 168 16.02 -1.34 7.54
N GLY A 169 15.67 -2.64 7.42
CA GLY A 169 16.08 -3.67 8.38
C GLY A 169 15.38 -3.62 9.73
N LYS A 170 14.32 -2.83 9.87
CA LYS A 170 13.44 -2.77 11.05
C LYS A 170 12.10 -3.39 10.74
N VAL A 171 11.49 -4.04 11.71
CA VAL A 171 10.19 -4.69 11.58
C VAL A 171 9.23 -4.14 12.63
N ASN A 172 8.13 -3.56 12.17
CA ASN A 172 7.02 -3.15 13.02
C ASN A 172 5.90 -4.19 12.87
N VAL A 173 5.48 -4.76 13.98
CA VAL A 173 4.38 -5.72 14.05
C VAL A 173 3.26 -5.14 14.88
N VAL A 174 2.06 -5.11 14.34
CA VAL A 174 0.85 -4.72 15.07
C VAL A 174 -0.11 -5.90 15.06
N VAL A 175 -0.56 -6.29 16.24
CA VAL A 175 -1.59 -7.31 16.43
C VAL A 175 -2.83 -6.71 17.09
N SER A 176 -3.97 -7.36 16.95
CA SER A 176 -5.23 -6.95 17.58
C SER A 176 -5.72 -8.07 18.49
N GLU A 177 -5.15 -8.13 19.69
CA GLU A 177 -5.47 -9.16 20.67
C GLU A 177 -6.04 -8.56 21.95
N GLU A 178 -7.10 -9.17 22.50
CA GLU A 178 -7.65 -8.72 23.80
C GLU A 178 -6.62 -8.85 24.93
N LYS A 179 -5.84 -9.91 24.89
CA LYS A 179 -4.73 -10.15 25.81
C LYS A 179 -3.54 -10.63 24.99
N LEU A 180 -2.44 -9.93 25.12
CA LEU A 180 -1.14 -10.32 24.59
C LEU A 180 -0.22 -10.55 25.78
N ASP A 181 0.05 -11.81 26.09
CA ASP A 181 0.93 -12.17 27.19
C ASP A 181 2.42 -12.23 26.76
N GLU A 182 3.32 -12.40 27.73
CA GLU A 182 4.75 -12.46 27.45
C GLU A 182 5.14 -13.66 26.59
N SER A 183 4.43 -14.80 26.74
CA SER A 183 4.66 -16.02 25.94
C SER A 183 4.27 -15.79 24.48
N ASP A 184 3.16 -15.11 24.23
CA ASP A 184 2.71 -14.77 22.88
C ASP A 184 3.63 -13.74 22.25
N ALA A 185 4.05 -12.73 23.00
CA ALA A 185 5.04 -11.76 22.54
C ALA A 185 6.34 -12.45 22.14
N ALA A 186 6.87 -13.37 22.98
CA ALA A 186 8.09 -14.12 22.67
C ALA A 186 7.95 -14.94 21.38
N LYS A 187 6.84 -15.65 21.18
CA LYS A 187 6.57 -16.42 19.95
C LYS A 187 6.54 -15.52 18.70
N ILE A 188 5.96 -14.31 18.82
CA ILE A 188 5.93 -13.34 17.73
C ILE A 188 7.34 -12.85 17.42
N PHE A 189 8.14 -12.50 18.45
CA PHE A 189 9.52 -12.06 18.27
C PHE A 189 10.38 -13.12 17.61
N ASP A 190 10.30 -14.39 18.07
CA ASP A 190 11.03 -15.51 17.51
C ASP A 190 10.69 -15.72 16.02
N LEU A 191 9.39 -15.74 15.72
CA LEU A 191 8.91 -15.91 14.36
C LEU A 191 9.39 -14.79 13.43
N VAL A 192 9.25 -13.54 13.86
CA VAL A 192 9.61 -12.37 13.06
C VAL A 192 11.12 -12.31 12.84
N ALA A 193 11.92 -12.55 13.88
CA ALA A 193 13.38 -12.59 13.78
C ALA A 193 13.85 -13.64 12.76
N GLU A 194 13.26 -14.84 12.81
CA GLU A 194 13.58 -15.94 11.88
C GLU A 194 13.17 -15.63 10.44
N GLN A 195 11.95 -15.11 10.23
CA GLN A 195 11.41 -14.94 8.89
C GLN A 195 11.91 -13.68 8.16
N ALA A 196 12.25 -12.62 8.91
CA ALA A 196 12.77 -11.38 8.36
C ALA A 196 14.31 -11.30 8.42
N ASP A 197 14.98 -12.28 9.03
CA ASP A 197 16.44 -12.29 9.26
C ASP A 197 16.93 -11.02 9.96
N VAL A 198 16.24 -10.63 11.03
CA VAL A 198 16.57 -9.44 11.84
C VAL A 198 16.80 -9.78 13.29
N LYS A 199 17.56 -8.93 13.98
CA LYS A 199 17.74 -9.05 15.42
C LYS A 199 16.50 -8.56 16.18
N TYR A 200 16.27 -9.09 17.39
CA TYR A 200 15.15 -8.67 18.26
C TYR A 200 15.11 -7.18 18.54
N GLU A 201 16.25 -6.51 18.64
CA GLU A 201 16.37 -5.07 18.86
C GLU A 201 15.75 -4.24 17.72
N ASN A 202 15.63 -4.82 16.54
CA ASN A 202 15.04 -4.20 15.34
C ASN A 202 13.54 -4.52 15.18
N ILE A 203 12.95 -5.26 16.12
CA ILE A 203 11.53 -5.63 16.08
C ILE A 203 10.76 -4.80 17.10
N LYS A 204 9.70 -4.15 16.63
CA LYS A 204 8.75 -3.42 17.47
C LYS A 204 7.39 -4.08 17.42
N LEU A 205 6.94 -4.64 18.54
CA LEU A 205 5.62 -5.24 18.67
C LEU A 205 4.65 -4.26 19.35
N MET A 206 3.48 -4.09 18.78
CA MET A 206 2.41 -3.23 19.27
C MET A 206 1.09 -4.00 19.27
N ASN A 207 0.25 -3.75 20.28
CA ASN A 207 -1.13 -4.25 20.30
C ASN A 207 -2.09 -3.07 20.16
N ASN A 208 -2.97 -3.10 19.14
CA ASN A 208 -3.93 -2.03 18.95
C ASN A 208 -5.22 -2.21 19.79
N ASN A 209 -5.43 -3.38 20.35
CA ASN A 209 -6.56 -3.65 21.25
C ASN A 209 -6.16 -3.41 22.72
N LYS A 210 -5.82 -2.15 23.05
CA LYS A 210 -5.60 -1.73 24.44
C LYS A 210 -6.92 -1.26 25.03
N ASN A 211 -7.52 -2.10 25.89
CA ASN A 211 -8.49 -1.65 26.87
C ASN A 211 -7.88 -0.68 27.87
#